data_a65a7c6c6d6ee024afb7de2b33174fe8
#
_entry.id   a65a7c6c6d6ee024afb7de2b33174fe8
#
_cell.length_a   1.000
_cell.length_b   1.000
_cell.length_c   1.000
_cell.angle_alpha   90.00
_cell.angle_beta   90.00
_cell.angle_gamma   90.00
#
_symmetry.space_group_name_H-M   'P 1'
#
loop_
_entity.id
_entity.type
_entity.pdbx_description
1 polymer ?
#
loop_
_entity_poly.entity_id
_entity_poly.type
_entity_poly.pdbx_seq_one_letter_code
_entity_poly.pdbx_strand_id
1 'polypeptide(L)'
;MKQELKENQGLPASLLWTLAIIAGISVANLYYNQPLLNRISRDLQTPEFTANLIAMITQIGYAIGLLFIIPLGDLFKRKTIILINFTVLVVSLLTIALTPYIHLILFASLLTGICSVMPQIFIPIAAQFSTPETKGKNVGMIVSGLLTGILASR
;
A
#
# COMPACT_ATOMS: atom_id res chain seq x y z
N MET A 1 -23.12 13.03 9.70
CA MET A 1 -23.00 14.10 8.68
C MET A 1 -22.06 13.61 7.57
N LYS A 2 -22.58 13.37 6.36
CA LYS A 2 -21.75 13.09 5.19
C LYS A 2 -21.13 14.42 4.76
N GLN A 3 -19.86 14.65 5.06
CA GLN A 3 -19.12 15.75 4.45
C GLN A 3 -18.89 15.35 2.98
N GLU A 4 -19.66 15.97 2.08
CA GLU A 4 -19.34 15.90 0.65
C GLU A 4 -18.10 16.75 0.42
N LEU A 5 -16.99 16.09 0.10
CA LEU A 5 -15.76 16.76 -0.29
C LEU A 5 -15.99 17.45 -1.64
N LYS A 6 -15.87 18.78 -1.66
CA LYS A 6 -15.91 19.57 -2.90
C LYS A 6 -14.50 19.92 -3.33
N GLU A 7 -14.28 19.90 -4.64
CA GLU A 7 -12.96 20.24 -5.22
C GLU A 7 -12.54 21.65 -4.82
N ASN A 8 -11.25 21.83 -4.53
CA ASN A 8 -10.63 23.11 -4.16
C ASN A 8 -11.19 23.82 -2.91
N GLN A 9 -11.95 23.11 -2.03
CA GLN A 9 -12.47 23.70 -0.79
C GLN A 9 -11.64 23.39 0.46
N GLY A 10 -10.58 22.62 0.30
CA GLY A 10 -9.70 22.22 1.40
C GLY A 10 -10.03 20.84 1.96
N LEU A 11 -9.01 20.12 2.39
CA LEU A 11 -9.12 18.83 3.07
C LEU A 11 -9.19 19.04 4.58
N PRO A 12 -10.13 18.39 5.28
CA PRO A 12 -10.10 18.34 6.73
C PRO A 12 -8.79 17.74 7.24
N ALA A 13 -8.18 18.35 8.25
CA ALA A 13 -6.91 17.89 8.81
C ALA A 13 -6.96 16.43 9.28
N SER A 14 -8.10 15.99 9.85
CA SER A 14 -8.30 14.60 10.29
C SER A 14 -8.21 13.62 9.11
N LEU A 15 -8.83 13.95 7.98
CA LEU A 15 -8.76 13.10 6.79
C LEU A 15 -7.35 13.06 6.20
N LEU A 16 -6.66 14.20 6.19
CA LEU A 16 -5.28 14.29 5.70
C LEU A 16 -4.33 13.43 6.54
N TRP A 17 -4.42 13.49 7.86
CA TRP A 17 -3.65 12.63 8.77
C TRP A 17 -3.98 11.16 8.57
N THR A 18 -5.26 10.81 8.42
CA THR A 18 -5.68 9.44 8.15
C THR A 18 -5.06 8.92 6.85
N LEU A 19 -5.12 9.69 5.77
CA LEU A 19 -4.51 9.32 4.48
C LEU A 19 -2.99 9.16 4.59
N ALA A 20 -2.30 10.05 5.33
CA ALA A 20 -0.86 9.96 5.52
C ALA A 20 -0.46 8.69 6.31
N ILE A 21 -1.18 8.37 7.39
CA ILE A 21 -0.94 7.16 8.20
C ILE A 21 -1.22 5.90 7.37
N ILE A 22 -2.34 5.84 6.67
CA ILE A 22 -2.70 4.69 5.83
C ILE A 22 -1.69 4.54 4.69
N ALA A 23 -1.21 5.63 4.09
CA ALA A 23 -0.17 5.61 3.07
C ALA A 23 1.12 4.98 3.62
N GLY A 24 1.55 5.38 4.82
CA GLY A 24 2.73 4.82 5.48
C GLY A 24 2.59 3.31 5.74
N ILE A 25 1.47 2.88 6.33
CA ILE A 25 1.20 1.47 6.61
C ILE A 25 1.16 0.64 5.32
N SER A 26 0.52 1.16 4.27
CA SER A 26 0.40 0.44 2.99
C SER A 26 1.76 0.20 2.33
N VAL A 27 2.65 1.21 2.36
CA VAL A 27 4.00 1.07 1.78
C VAL A 27 4.91 0.24 2.68
N ALA A 28 4.75 0.29 4.00
CA ALA A 28 5.49 -0.55 4.93
C ALA A 28 5.37 -2.05 4.57
N ASN A 29 4.20 -2.49 4.08
CA ASN A 29 3.97 -3.88 3.66
C ASN A 29 4.89 -4.37 2.53
N LEU A 30 5.43 -3.46 1.70
CA LEU A 30 6.40 -3.81 0.66
C LEU A 30 7.77 -4.18 1.23
N TYR A 31 8.10 -3.67 2.41
CA TYR A 31 9.43 -3.75 2.99
C TYR A 31 9.50 -4.66 4.22
N TYR A 32 8.38 -4.94 4.88
CA TYR A 32 8.32 -5.84 6.06
C TYR A 32 8.90 -7.22 5.81
N ASN A 33 8.80 -7.72 4.59
CA ASN A 33 9.32 -9.04 4.25
C ASN A 33 10.85 -9.09 4.34
N GLN A 34 11.56 -7.99 4.03
CA GLN A 34 13.01 -7.98 3.93
C GLN A 34 13.73 -8.45 5.21
N PRO A 35 13.45 -7.90 6.40
CA PRO A 35 14.07 -8.37 7.64
C PRO A 35 13.62 -9.77 8.05
N LEU A 36 12.48 -10.26 7.53
CA LEU A 36 11.93 -11.56 7.89
C LEU A 36 12.40 -12.71 6.96
N LEU A 37 13.02 -12.40 5.80
CA LEU A 37 13.40 -13.42 4.80
C LEU A 37 14.28 -14.53 5.39
N ASN A 38 15.28 -14.16 6.19
CA ASN A 38 16.17 -15.13 6.84
C ASN A 38 15.43 -16.03 7.82
N ARG A 39 14.42 -15.48 8.53
CA ARG A 39 13.60 -16.24 9.45
C ARG A 39 12.66 -17.18 8.71
N ILE A 40 12.00 -16.69 7.67
CA ILE A 40 11.14 -17.48 6.78
C ILE A 40 11.92 -18.66 6.18
N SER A 41 13.14 -18.42 5.68
CA SER A 41 14.01 -19.48 5.15
C SER A 41 14.28 -20.57 6.17
N ARG A 42 14.57 -20.21 7.42
CA ARG A 42 14.84 -21.18 8.50
C ARG A 42 13.57 -21.91 8.94
N ASP A 43 12.48 -21.19 9.17
CA ASP A 43 11.23 -21.75 9.71
C ASP A 43 10.57 -22.71 8.70
N LEU A 44 10.66 -22.39 7.40
CA LEU A 44 10.11 -23.22 6.32
C LEU A 44 11.12 -24.18 5.71
N GLN A 45 12.37 -24.22 6.21
CA GLN A 45 13.46 -25.06 5.70
C GLN A 45 13.64 -24.95 4.18
N THR A 46 13.47 -23.73 3.64
CA THR A 46 13.59 -23.45 2.21
C THR A 46 14.92 -22.78 1.90
N PRO A 47 15.46 -22.95 0.68
CA PRO A 47 16.66 -22.25 0.26
C PRO A 47 16.49 -20.73 0.38
N GLU A 48 17.55 -20.01 0.76
CA GLU A 48 17.55 -18.54 0.84
C GLU A 48 17.10 -17.88 -0.47
N PHE A 49 17.44 -18.49 -1.61
CA PHE A 49 16.97 -18.04 -2.92
C PHE A 49 15.44 -18.00 -2.98
N THR A 50 14.77 -19.05 -2.51
CA THR A 50 13.30 -19.13 -2.53
C THR A 50 12.67 -18.11 -1.57
N ALA A 51 13.27 -17.89 -0.42
CA ALA A 51 12.81 -16.83 0.49
C ALA A 51 12.97 -15.44 -0.15
N ASN A 52 14.10 -15.17 -0.83
CA ASN A 52 14.34 -13.90 -1.51
C ASN A 52 13.36 -13.66 -2.68
N LEU A 53 12.80 -14.71 -3.29
CA LEU A 53 11.73 -14.57 -4.28
C LEU A 53 10.49 -13.87 -3.73
N ILE A 54 10.23 -13.97 -2.43
CA ILE A 54 9.11 -13.27 -1.79
C ILE A 54 9.22 -11.76 -2.01
N ALA A 55 10.39 -11.19 -1.73
CA ALA A 55 10.62 -9.75 -1.95
C ALA A 55 10.55 -9.38 -3.44
N MET A 56 11.14 -10.19 -4.32
CA MET A 56 11.12 -9.95 -5.77
C MET A 56 9.69 -9.99 -6.32
N ILE A 57 8.90 -10.99 -5.96
CA ILE A 57 7.51 -11.15 -6.41
C ILE A 57 6.62 -10.03 -5.86
N THR A 58 6.85 -9.59 -4.61
CA THR A 58 6.15 -8.43 -4.06
C THR A 58 6.42 -7.17 -4.87
N GLN A 59 7.67 -6.93 -5.29
CA GLN A 59 8.02 -5.78 -6.14
C GLN A 59 7.43 -5.88 -7.55
N ILE A 60 7.41 -7.07 -8.14
CA ILE A 60 6.72 -7.33 -9.42
C ILE A 60 5.23 -7.04 -9.27
N GLY A 61 4.60 -7.54 -8.20
CA GLY A 61 3.21 -7.25 -7.88
C GLY A 61 2.94 -5.75 -7.77
N TYR A 62 3.82 -5.01 -7.11
CA TYR A 62 3.71 -3.56 -7.00
C TYR A 62 3.78 -2.87 -8.37
N ALA A 63 4.70 -3.28 -9.24
CA ALA A 63 4.78 -2.74 -10.60
C ALA A 63 3.50 -3.03 -11.42
N ILE A 64 2.96 -4.26 -11.31
CA ILE A 64 1.67 -4.62 -11.92
C ILE A 64 0.54 -3.74 -11.35
N GLY A 65 0.51 -3.56 -10.03
CA GLY A 65 -0.46 -2.70 -9.36
C GLY A 65 -0.42 -1.26 -9.85
N LEU A 66 0.77 -0.68 -10.02
CA LEU A 66 0.94 0.67 -10.59
C LEU A 66 0.36 0.77 -12.01
N LEU A 67 0.57 -0.26 -12.81
CA LEU A 67 0.14 -0.27 -14.22
C LEU A 67 -1.39 -0.43 -14.36
N PHE A 68 -2.02 -1.25 -13.52
CA PHE A 68 -3.43 -1.58 -13.66
C PHE A 68 -4.34 -0.88 -12.65
N ILE A 69 -3.95 -0.78 -11.37
CA ILE A 69 -4.81 -0.24 -10.31
C ILE A 69 -4.94 1.28 -10.39
N ILE A 70 -3.87 1.98 -10.78
CA ILE A 70 -3.92 3.46 -10.87
C ILE A 70 -4.91 3.90 -11.95
N PRO A 71 -4.85 3.41 -13.21
CA PRO A 71 -5.84 3.77 -14.22
C PRO A 71 -7.27 3.36 -13.84
N LEU A 72 -7.45 2.20 -13.15
CA LEU A 72 -8.76 1.82 -12.64
C LEU A 72 -9.32 2.84 -11.64
N GLY A 73 -8.44 3.49 -10.86
CA GLY A 73 -8.81 4.55 -9.91
C GLY A 73 -9.47 5.76 -10.56
N ASP A 74 -9.20 5.99 -11.84
CA ASP A 74 -9.82 7.08 -12.62
C ASP A 74 -11.13 6.63 -13.30
N LEU A 75 -11.28 5.33 -13.60
CA LEU A 75 -12.45 4.76 -14.29
C LEU A 75 -13.60 4.40 -13.33
N PHE A 76 -13.29 3.96 -12.14
CA PHE A 76 -14.26 3.47 -11.15
C PHE A 76 -14.34 4.36 -9.93
N LYS A 77 -15.39 4.15 -9.12
CA LYS A 77 -15.55 4.86 -7.84
C LYS A 77 -14.36 4.54 -6.92
N ARG A 78 -13.54 5.55 -6.64
CA ARG A 78 -12.33 5.44 -5.79
C ARG A 78 -12.58 4.70 -4.48
N LYS A 79 -13.73 4.94 -3.83
CA LYS A 79 -14.12 4.23 -2.59
C LYS A 79 -14.18 2.73 -2.77
N THR A 80 -14.76 2.24 -3.86
CA THR A 80 -14.90 0.81 -4.15
C THR A 80 -13.53 0.17 -4.36
N ILE A 81 -12.66 0.80 -5.15
CA ILE A 81 -11.30 0.31 -5.39
C ILE A 81 -10.51 0.24 -4.09
N ILE A 82 -10.56 1.29 -3.27
CA ILE A 82 -9.86 1.33 -1.98
C ILE A 82 -10.35 0.18 -1.09
N LEU A 83 -11.66 -0.03 -0.95
CA LEU A 83 -12.21 -1.08 -0.11
C LEU A 83 -11.81 -2.48 -0.60
N ILE A 84 -11.95 -2.76 -1.89
CA ILE A 84 -11.56 -4.06 -2.47
C ILE A 84 -10.07 -4.29 -2.25
N ASN A 85 -9.25 -3.29 -2.54
CA ASN A 85 -7.80 -3.40 -2.42
C ASN A 85 -7.35 -3.69 -0.98
N PHE A 86 -7.89 -2.96 0.01
CA PHE A 86 -7.58 -3.22 1.41
C PHE A 86 -8.10 -4.58 1.90
N THR A 87 -9.27 -5.01 1.42
CA THR A 87 -9.78 -6.35 1.76
C THR A 87 -8.83 -7.44 1.23
N VAL A 88 -8.41 -7.34 -0.03
CA VAL A 88 -7.47 -8.29 -0.63
C VAL A 88 -6.12 -8.23 0.08
N LEU A 89 -5.64 -7.03 0.45
CA LEU A 89 -4.40 -6.87 1.19
C LEU A 89 -4.45 -7.59 2.54
N VAL A 90 -5.52 -7.39 3.33
CA VAL A 90 -5.68 -8.06 4.63
C VAL A 90 -5.72 -9.57 4.48
N VAL A 91 -6.49 -10.08 3.51
CA VAL A 91 -6.56 -11.53 3.23
C VAL A 91 -5.20 -12.08 2.83
N SER A 92 -4.44 -11.37 1.99
CA SER A 92 -3.10 -11.77 1.56
C SER A 92 -2.12 -11.82 2.74
N LEU A 93 -2.13 -10.81 3.60
CA LEU A 93 -1.28 -10.76 4.80
C LEU A 93 -1.63 -11.88 5.79
N LEU A 94 -2.92 -12.16 6.00
CA LEU A 94 -3.35 -13.29 6.82
C LEU A 94 -2.90 -14.63 6.22
N THR A 95 -2.97 -14.77 4.90
CA THR A 95 -2.48 -15.97 4.21
C THR A 95 -0.98 -16.15 4.44
N ILE A 96 -0.18 -15.10 4.30
CA ILE A 96 1.28 -15.16 4.57
C ILE A 96 1.56 -15.54 6.02
N ALA A 97 0.78 -14.99 6.96
CA ALA A 97 1.01 -15.23 8.40
C ALA A 97 0.61 -16.64 8.86
N LEU A 98 -0.37 -17.25 8.22
CA LEU A 98 -0.98 -18.51 8.72
C LEU A 98 -0.57 -19.74 7.93
N THR A 99 0.00 -19.60 6.72
CA THR A 99 0.30 -20.75 5.86
C THR A 99 1.76 -21.15 5.95
N PRO A 100 2.07 -22.46 6.04
CA PRO A 100 3.43 -22.99 5.94
C PRO A 100 3.87 -23.27 4.48
N TYR A 101 2.97 -23.12 3.51
CA TYR A 101 3.23 -23.49 2.12
C TYR A 101 3.85 -22.32 1.33
N ILE A 102 5.11 -22.47 0.94
CA ILE A 102 5.87 -21.42 0.24
C ILE A 102 5.18 -20.90 -1.03
N HIS A 103 4.54 -21.78 -1.81
CA HIS A 103 3.83 -21.38 -3.03
C HIS A 103 2.66 -20.44 -2.75
N LEU A 104 1.91 -20.67 -1.65
CA LEU A 104 0.84 -19.79 -1.21
C LEU A 104 1.39 -18.45 -0.70
N ILE A 105 2.54 -18.48 0.00
CA ILE A 105 3.23 -17.27 0.44
C ILE A 105 3.65 -16.43 -0.78
N LEU A 106 4.24 -17.04 -1.81
CA LEU A 106 4.64 -16.33 -3.02
C LEU A 106 3.45 -15.71 -3.75
N PHE A 107 2.35 -16.45 -3.89
CA PHE A 107 1.12 -15.93 -4.50
C PHE A 107 0.50 -14.78 -3.67
N ALA A 108 0.40 -14.95 -2.36
CA ALA A 108 -0.08 -13.90 -1.47
C ALA A 108 0.84 -12.67 -1.45
N SER A 109 2.15 -12.85 -1.60
CA SER A 109 3.13 -11.77 -1.72
C SER A 109 2.94 -10.96 -3.01
N LEU A 110 2.62 -11.63 -4.13
CA LEU A 110 2.25 -10.95 -5.37
C LEU A 110 1.02 -10.06 -5.16
N LEU A 111 -0.04 -10.60 -4.54
CA LEU A 111 -1.27 -9.84 -4.24
C LEU A 111 -1.00 -8.69 -3.27
N THR A 112 -0.18 -8.92 -2.24
CA THR A 112 0.25 -7.85 -1.31
C THR A 112 0.95 -6.73 -2.05
N GLY A 113 1.84 -7.06 -3.00
CA GLY A 113 2.50 -6.07 -3.85
C GLY A 113 1.48 -5.26 -4.67
N ILE A 114 0.59 -5.93 -5.41
CA ILE A 114 -0.45 -5.30 -6.22
C ILE A 114 -1.31 -4.34 -5.37
N CYS A 115 -1.68 -4.75 -4.17
CA CYS A 115 -2.54 -3.97 -3.29
C CYS A 115 -1.83 -2.82 -2.56
N SER A 116 -0.50 -2.83 -2.50
CA SER A 116 0.27 -1.80 -1.79
C SER A 116 0.43 -0.48 -2.54
N VAL A 117 -0.20 -0.32 -3.71
CA VAL A 117 -0.15 0.91 -4.53
C VAL A 117 -1.10 2.02 -4.06
N MET A 118 -1.91 1.81 -3.03
CA MET A 118 -2.91 2.76 -2.55
C MET A 118 -2.39 4.18 -2.28
N PRO A 119 -1.19 4.40 -1.73
CA PRO A 119 -0.65 5.74 -1.54
C PRO A 119 -0.58 6.57 -2.82
N GLN A 120 -0.38 5.92 -3.97
CA GLN A 120 -0.31 6.60 -5.27
C GLN A 120 -1.68 7.17 -5.70
N ILE A 121 -2.77 6.60 -5.19
CA ILE A 121 -4.14 7.12 -5.39
C ILE A 121 -4.44 8.25 -4.40
N PHE A 122 -3.88 8.22 -3.19
CA PHE A 122 -4.12 9.26 -2.17
C PHE A 122 -3.48 10.59 -2.51
N ILE A 123 -2.30 10.58 -3.17
CA ILE A 123 -1.59 11.79 -3.57
C ILE A 123 -2.43 12.67 -4.53
N PRO A 124 -2.96 12.16 -5.67
CA PRO A 124 -3.82 12.95 -6.53
C PRO A 124 -5.15 13.34 -5.87
N ILE A 125 -5.72 12.50 -4.99
CA ILE A 125 -6.91 12.86 -4.20
C ILE A 125 -6.61 14.09 -3.33
N ALA A 126 -5.51 14.07 -2.59
CA ALA A 126 -5.13 15.20 -1.76
C ALA A 126 -4.89 16.47 -2.60
N ALA A 127 -4.27 16.32 -3.77
CA ALA A 127 -4.03 17.44 -4.68
C ALA A 127 -5.34 18.05 -5.24
N GLN A 128 -6.34 17.20 -5.55
CA GLN A 128 -7.61 17.62 -6.15
C GLN A 128 -8.52 18.35 -5.15
N PHE A 129 -8.56 17.91 -3.90
CA PHE A 129 -9.44 18.48 -2.89
C PHE A 129 -8.78 19.59 -2.04
N SER A 130 -7.49 19.85 -2.23
CA SER A 130 -6.77 20.94 -1.56
C SER A 130 -6.96 22.27 -2.29
N THR A 131 -6.95 23.38 -1.52
CA THR A 131 -6.87 24.72 -2.14
C THR A 131 -5.49 24.94 -2.79
N PRO A 132 -5.37 25.83 -3.78
CA PRO A 132 -4.09 26.14 -4.42
C PRO A 132 -2.96 26.45 -3.42
N GLU A 133 -3.28 27.16 -2.32
CA GLU A 133 -2.33 27.58 -1.29
C GLU A 133 -1.87 26.41 -0.41
N THR A 134 -2.73 25.41 -0.18
CA THR A 134 -2.46 24.28 0.73
C THR A 134 -2.06 23.00 0.02
N LYS A 135 -2.19 22.95 -1.31
CA LYS A 135 -1.95 21.76 -2.13
C LYS A 135 -0.56 21.15 -1.88
N GLY A 136 0.49 21.96 -1.94
CA GLY A 136 1.86 21.49 -1.71
C GLY A 136 2.06 20.93 -0.31
N LYS A 137 1.52 21.59 0.71
CA LYS A 137 1.58 21.14 2.11
C LYS A 137 0.86 19.80 2.30
N ASN A 138 -0.33 19.66 1.76
CA ASN A 138 -1.16 18.46 1.94
C ASN A 138 -0.58 17.25 1.21
N VAL A 139 -0.10 17.43 -0.02
CA VAL A 139 0.64 16.39 -0.76
C VAL A 139 1.92 16.00 -0.02
N GLY A 140 2.70 16.99 0.43
CA GLY A 140 3.92 16.77 1.19
C GLY A 140 3.69 15.96 2.47
N MET A 141 2.56 16.17 3.14
CA MET A 141 2.21 15.43 4.35
C MET A 141 1.94 13.94 4.08
N ILE A 142 1.24 13.61 2.97
CA ILE A 142 1.02 12.20 2.57
C ILE A 142 2.35 11.55 2.18
N VAL A 143 3.19 12.25 1.42
CA VAL A 143 4.52 11.76 1.03
C VAL A 143 5.41 11.55 2.26
N SER A 144 5.35 12.43 3.25
CA SER A 144 6.07 12.27 4.52
C SER A 144 5.59 11.04 5.29
N GLY A 145 4.28 10.78 5.32
CA GLY A 145 3.71 9.56 5.90
C GLY A 145 4.24 8.31 5.20
N LEU A 146 4.25 8.31 3.88
CA LEU A 146 4.80 7.24 3.05
C LEU A 146 6.28 6.97 3.37
N LEU A 147 7.12 8.02 3.38
CA LEU A 147 8.55 7.90 3.69
C LEU A 147 8.79 7.39 5.10
N THR A 148 8.00 7.87 6.07
CA THR A 148 8.05 7.38 7.46
C THR A 148 7.72 5.89 7.53
N GLY A 149 6.70 5.43 6.78
CA GLY A 149 6.35 4.01 6.68
C GLY A 149 7.49 3.15 6.13
N ILE A 150 8.19 3.62 5.09
CA ILE A 150 9.37 2.94 4.54
C ILE A 150 10.48 2.82 5.59
N LEU A 151 10.78 3.91 6.29
CA LEU A 151 11.85 3.94 7.29
C LEU A 151 11.50 3.06 8.50
N ALA A 152 10.26 3.09 8.96
CA ALA A 152 9.80 2.32 10.12
C ALA A 152 9.70 0.81 9.85
N SER A 153 9.63 0.39 8.58
CA SER A 153 9.52 -1.04 8.19
C SER A 153 10.88 -1.75 8.04
N ARG A 154 11.98 -1.03 8.15
CA ARG A 154 13.35 -1.55 8.07
C ARG A 154 13.98 -1.69 9.43
#